data_b81bd711d84939ebe892f41984b895da
#
_entry.id   b81bd711d84939ebe892f41984b895da
#
_cell.length_a   1.000
_cell.length_b   1.000
_cell.length_c   1.000
_cell.angle_alpha   90.00
_cell.angle_beta   90.00
_cell.angle_gamma   90.00
#
_symmetry.space_group_name_H-M   'P 1'
#
loop_
_entity.id
_entity.type
_entity.pdbx_description
1 polymer ?
#
loop_
_entity_poly.entity_id
_entity_poly.type
_entity_poly.pdbx_seq_one_letter_code
_entity_poly.pdbx_strand_id
1 'polypeptide(L)'
;PAKGDLLFITGSEKDVMSLTVHGFHAICFNSETVTIPVGIIHRLSFRFKHIVLLYDVDKAGLDSSAKQELALKNYGVKRLLLPLAGTKVEKDISDFFRLGNSREDLIKLFLDYLDTIYSETMSALKSCEVDFNNPPPVAQMVVSVNDVPLGTQGNILCITGGEGTGKSNYVTALIAGAIGQSEKNKDKAMDTLGVSVSENSKRKAILFYDTEQSEVQTYKNITNLLKRCGRETMPEYLKAYCLTGMSRKERLQAIIQSMDKFHYQFRGIHMVVIDGIADLIKGANDETESIAVVEELYRLAGIYNTCIVTILHFIPSGLKLRGHLGSELQRKAAAILSIEKDTDPSVSVVKALKVRDGSPLDVPIMQFAWDKDVRMHVYLGEKPKEEKEKRKEDELVAVARDIFGRQD
;
A
#
# COMPACT_ATOMS: atom_id res chain seq x y z
N PRO A 1 27.16 -24.17 24.24
CA PRO A 1 27.48 -23.94 22.82
C PRO A 1 27.61 -22.45 22.52
N ALA A 2 28.39 -22.10 21.49
CA ALA A 2 28.62 -20.76 21.06
C ALA A 2 27.33 -20.15 20.40
N LYS A 3 27.41 -19.47 19.29
CA LYS A 3 26.28 -19.05 18.46
C LYS A 3 26.14 -20.00 17.27
N GLY A 4 24.94 -20.13 16.71
CA GLY A 4 24.71 -20.97 15.55
C GLY A 4 23.31 -20.80 14.98
N ASP A 5 23.03 -21.50 13.90
CA ASP A 5 21.70 -21.45 13.26
C ASP A 5 20.69 -22.34 13.98
N LEU A 6 21.11 -23.52 14.43
CA LEU A 6 20.24 -24.56 14.99
C LEU A 6 20.80 -25.09 16.31
N LEU A 7 19.96 -25.15 17.32
CA LEU A 7 20.22 -25.78 18.60
C LEU A 7 19.15 -26.83 18.88
N PHE A 8 19.59 -28.07 19.16
CA PHE A 8 18.69 -29.11 19.65
C PHE A 8 18.67 -29.15 21.17
N ILE A 9 17.51 -29.38 21.76
CA ILE A 9 17.30 -29.69 23.16
C ILE A 9 16.79 -31.13 23.22
N THR A 10 17.55 -32.01 23.83
CA THR A 10 17.23 -33.43 23.91
C THR A 10 16.88 -33.86 25.32
N GLY A 11 16.44 -35.11 25.48
CA GLY A 11 16.07 -35.70 26.75
C GLY A 11 17.26 -36.27 27.55
N SER A 12 18.38 -36.55 26.90
CA SER A 12 19.50 -37.25 27.53
C SER A 12 20.87 -36.72 27.08
N GLU A 13 21.89 -36.95 27.92
CA GLU A 13 23.29 -36.64 27.60
C GLU A 13 23.84 -37.50 26.45
N LYS A 14 23.38 -38.75 26.32
CA LYS A 14 23.70 -39.65 25.22
C LYS A 14 23.33 -39.01 23.86
N ASP A 15 22.17 -38.40 23.79
CA ASP A 15 21.67 -37.75 22.57
C ASP A 15 22.44 -36.48 22.24
N VAL A 16 22.84 -35.71 23.28
CA VAL A 16 23.74 -34.56 23.10
C VAL A 16 25.07 -34.99 22.51
N MET A 17 25.65 -36.09 23.01
CA MET A 17 26.92 -36.64 22.49
C MET A 17 26.74 -37.10 21.04
N SER A 18 25.66 -37.81 20.74
CA SER A 18 25.34 -38.30 19.40
C SER A 18 25.21 -37.14 18.40
N LEU A 19 24.44 -36.09 18.73
CA LEU A 19 24.30 -34.90 17.91
C LEU A 19 25.60 -34.12 17.72
N THR A 20 26.43 -34.03 18.79
CA THR A 20 27.69 -33.31 18.73
C THR A 20 28.69 -34.01 17.80
N VAL A 21 28.77 -35.34 17.83
CA VAL A 21 29.60 -36.11 16.89
C VAL A 21 29.19 -35.87 15.43
N HIS A 22 27.89 -35.66 15.17
CA HIS A 22 27.37 -35.34 13.85
C HIS A 22 27.42 -33.83 13.53
N GLY A 23 28.10 -33.01 14.36
CA GLY A 23 28.35 -31.58 14.09
C GLY A 23 27.18 -30.65 14.41
N PHE A 24 26.24 -31.07 15.23
CA PHE A 24 25.14 -30.24 15.69
C PHE A 24 25.40 -29.61 17.07
N HIS A 25 24.82 -28.44 17.31
CA HIS A 25 24.75 -27.91 18.67
C HIS A 25 23.58 -28.55 19.41
N ALA A 26 23.86 -29.11 20.57
CA ALA A 26 22.83 -29.71 21.40
C ALA A 26 23.08 -29.44 22.90
N ILE A 27 21.99 -29.44 23.65
CA ILE A 27 21.98 -29.43 25.12
C ILE A 27 20.89 -30.37 25.63
N CYS A 28 20.99 -30.79 26.88
CA CYS A 28 19.91 -31.45 27.58
C CYS A 28 19.70 -30.82 28.96
N PHE A 29 18.57 -31.10 29.55
CA PHE A 29 18.25 -30.88 30.94
C PHE A 29 18.16 -32.26 31.63
N ASN A 30 18.24 -32.30 32.97
CA ASN A 30 18.35 -33.54 33.72
C ASN A 30 17.35 -34.66 33.36
N SER A 31 16.25 -34.33 32.73
CA SER A 31 15.22 -35.27 32.25
C SER A 31 14.27 -34.55 31.28
N GLU A 32 13.67 -35.26 30.35
CA GLU A 32 12.59 -34.78 29.47
C GLU A 32 11.39 -34.19 30.21
N THR A 33 11.12 -34.68 31.42
CA THR A 33 10.00 -34.25 32.24
C THR A 33 10.26 -32.97 33.03
N VAL A 34 11.51 -32.50 33.08
CA VAL A 34 11.89 -31.28 33.80
C VAL A 34 11.46 -30.06 33.00
N THR A 35 10.80 -29.13 33.68
CA THR A 35 10.43 -27.86 33.07
C THR A 35 11.68 -27.05 32.70
N ILE A 36 11.82 -26.70 31.45
CA ILE A 36 12.94 -25.90 30.94
C ILE A 36 12.84 -24.47 31.49
N PRO A 37 13.89 -23.95 32.17
CA PRO A 37 13.85 -22.60 32.70
C PRO A 37 13.78 -21.54 31.59
N VAL A 38 12.73 -20.72 31.60
CA VAL A 38 12.48 -19.67 30.60
C VAL A 38 13.67 -18.71 30.43
N GLY A 39 14.36 -18.36 31.55
CA GLY A 39 15.55 -17.49 31.50
C GLY A 39 16.74 -18.06 30.74
N ILE A 40 16.86 -19.40 30.65
CA ILE A 40 17.88 -20.06 29.84
C ILE A 40 17.49 -19.95 28.35
N ILE A 41 16.23 -20.27 28.01
CA ILE A 41 15.72 -20.17 26.63
C ILE A 41 15.79 -18.74 26.12
N HIS A 42 15.42 -17.77 26.92
CA HIS A 42 15.57 -16.36 26.57
C HIS A 42 17.00 -15.98 26.16
N ARG A 43 18.00 -16.44 26.93
CA ARG A 43 19.42 -16.22 26.57
C ARG A 43 19.87 -16.99 25.34
N LEU A 44 19.32 -18.17 25.09
CA LEU A 44 19.63 -18.99 23.91
C LEU A 44 19.01 -18.43 22.65
N SER A 45 17.84 -17.83 22.73
CA SER A 45 17.16 -17.20 21.57
C SER A 45 17.94 -16.02 20.96
N PHE A 46 18.87 -15.40 21.70
CA PHE A 46 19.82 -14.41 21.16
C PHE A 46 21.05 -15.02 20.48
N ARG A 47 21.19 -16.34 20.55
CA ARG A 47 22.40 -17.06 20.11
C ARG A 47 22.12 -18.03 18.99
N PHE A 48 20.88 -18.49 18.85
CA PHE A 48 20.47 -19.48 17.86
C PHE A 48 19.20 -18.98 17.13
N LYS A 49 19.17 -19.15 15.81
CA LYS A 49 17.99 -18.80 15.01
C LYS A 49 16.83 -19.76 15.28
N HIS A 50 17.15 -21.04 15.43
CA HIS A 50 16.18 -22.09 15.69
C HIS A 50 16.57 -22.87 16.94
N ILE A 51 15.65 -23.01 17.87
CA ILE A 51 15.76 -23.86 19.06
C ILE A 51 14.69 -24.95 18.90
N VAL A 52 15.12 -26.20 18.85
CA VAL A 52 14.28 -27.35 18.52
C VAL A 52 14.31 -28.38 19.62
N LEU A 53 13.16 -28.74 20.18
CA LEU A 53 13.00 -29.90 21.06
C LEU A 53 13.04 -31.15 20.20
N LEU A 54 13.98 -32.03 20.52
CA LEU A 54 14.21 -33.31 19.88
C LEU A 54 14.21 -34.41 20.96
N TYR A 55 13.02 -34.70 21.46
CA TYR A 55 12.81 -35.69 22.54
C TYR A 55 12.49 -37.06 21.95
N ASP A 56 12.49 -38.07 22.81
CA ASP A 56 12.09 -39.44 22.45
C ASP A 56 10.69 -39.43 21.80
N VAL A 57 10.47 -40.29 20.81
CA VAL A 57 9.16 -40.46 20.19
C VAL A 57 8.29 -41.50 20.90
N ASP A 58 8.65 -41.91 22.10
CA ASP A 58 7.74 -42.66 22.97
C ASP A 58 6.70 -41.75 23.62
N LYS A 59 5.72 -42.35 24.31
CA LYS A 59 4.58 -41.57 24.87
C LYS A 59 5.05 -40.50 25.85
N ALA A 60 6.07 -40.76 26.67
CA ALA A 60 6.55 -39.80 27.67
C ALA A 60 7.24 -38.61 27.00
N GLY A 61 8.11 -38.86 26.01
CA GLY A 61 8.80 -37.83 25.25
C GLY A 61 7.87 -37.00 24.42
N LEU A 62 6.87 -37.60 23.77
CA LEU A 62 5.84 -36.88 22.98
C LEU A 62 5.02 -35.94 23.86
N ASP A 63 4.52 -36.40 25.01
CA ASP A 63 3.73 -35.59 25.94
C ASP A 63 4.56 -34.45 26.54
N SER A 64 5.79 -34.72 26.91
CA SER A 64 6.70 -33.75 27.50
C SER A 64 7.12 -32.69 26.48
N SER A 65 7.51 -33.08 25.27
CA SER A 65 7.91 -32.14 24.23
C SER A 65 6.74 -31.22 23.81
N ALA A 66 5.52 -31.75 23.71
CA ALA A 66 4.33 -30.95 23.41
C ALA A 66 4.04 -29.87 24.48
N LYS A 67 4.16 -30.28 25.78
CA LYS A 67 4.00 -29.38 26.92
C LYS A 67 5.05 -28.26 26.92
N GLN A 68 6.32 -28.59 26.64
CA GLN A 68 7.42 -27.63 26.61
C GLN A 68 7.27 -26.68 25.40
N GLU A 69 6.91 -27.17 24.24
CA GLU A 69 6.67 -26.34 23.04
C GLU A 69 5.61 -25.26 23.32
N LEU A 70 4.48 -25.67 23.94
CA LEU A 70 3.42 -24.74 24.32
C LEU A 70 3.91 -23.70 25.33
N ALA A 71 4.63 -24.12 26.36
CA ALA A 71 5.16 -23.25 27.41
C ALA A 71 6.20 -22.24 26.88
N LEU A 72 6.96 -22.62 25.86
CA LEU A 72 8.06 -21.83 25.30
C LEU A 72 7.73 -21.18 23.94
N LYS A 73 6.46 -21.19 23.53
CA LYS A 73 5.98 -20.68 22.25
C LYS A 73 6.46 -19.24 21.97
N ASN A 74 6.44 -18.37 22.97
CA ASN A 74 6.86 -16.96 22.84
C ASN A 74 8.35 -16.78 22.53
N TYR A 75 9.15 -17.82 22.64
CA TYR A 75 10.60 -17.83 22.33
C TYR A 75 10.90 -18.53 21.01
N GLY A 76 9.88 -18.88 20.24
CA GLY A 76 10.04 -19.54 18.94
C GLY A 76 10.59 -20.96 19.02
N VAL A 77 10.50 -21.61 20.20
CA VAL A 77 10.91 -23.02 20.37
C VAL A 77 9.94 -23.91 19.60
N LYS A 78 10.49 -24.83 18.81
CA LYS A 78 9.77 -25.75 17.94
C LYS A 78 10.03 -27.19 18.40
N ARG A 79 9.16 -28.11 17.99
CA ARG A 79 9.31 -29.54 18.26
C ARG A 79 9.48 -30.30 16.95
N LEU A 80 10.54 -31.08 16.83
CA LEU A 80 10.77 -31.96 15.69
C LEU A 80 10.57 -33.41 16.15
N LEU A 81 9.77 -34.16 15.44
CA LEU A 81 9.54 -35.59 15.70
C LEU A 81 10.36 -36.43 14.73
N LEU A 82 11.12 -37.37 15.27
CA LEU A 82 11.88 -38.33 14.46
C LEU A 82 10.92 -39.38 13.86
N PRO A 83 11.13 -39.84 12.63
CA PRO A 83 10.33 -40.87 11.99
C PRO A 83 10.71 -42.26 12.48
N LEU A 84 10.57 -42.48 13.78
CA LEU A 84 10.90 -43.73 14.46
C LEU A 84 9.67 -44.41 15.03
N ALA A 85 9.74 -45.71 15.30
CA ALA A 85 8.61 -46.51 15.77
C ALA A 85 8.17 -46.24 17.22
N GLY A 86 8.96 -45.52 18.03
CA GLY A 86 8.67 -45.25 19.45
C GLY A 86 8.85 -46.44 20.36
N THR A 87 9.60 -47.45 19.93
CA THR A 87 9.92 -48.65 20.72
C THR A 87 11.16 -48.43 21.57
N LYS A 88 11.45 -49.36 22.51
CA LYS A 88 12.66 -49.23 23.34
C LYS A 88 13.99 -49.17 22.58
N VAL A 89 14.02 -49.62 21.34
CA VAL A 89 15.21 -49.68 20.49
C VAL A 89 15.16 -48.70 19.30
N GLU A 90 14.07 -47.97 19.14
CA GLU A 90 13.87 -47.03 18.03
C GLU A 90 13.06 -45.83 18.54
N LYS A 91 13.63 -44.95 19.33
CA LYS A 91 12.90 -43.83 19.94
C LYS A 91 13.64 -42.49 20.02
N ASP A 92 14.94 -42.50 19.99
CA ASP A 92 15.76 -41.31 20.22
C ASP A 92 16.69 -41.00 19.02
N ILE A 93 17.36 -39.86 19.06
CA ILE A 93 18.26 -39.44 17.98
C ILE A 93 19.49 -40.34 17.84
N SER A 94 19.93 -40.98 18.91
CA SER A 94 21.02 -41.96 18.85
C SER A 94 20.58 -43.20 18.08
N ASP A 95 19.34 -43.65 18.27
CA ASP A 95 18.76 -44.75 17.51
C ASP A 95 18.57 -44.35 16.01
N PHE A 96 18.16 -43.10 15.74
CA PHE A 96 18.04 -42.58 14.37
C PHE A 96 19.37 -42.74 13.62
N PHE A 97 20.47 -42.29 14.17
CA PHE A 97 21.77 -42.45 13.54
C PHE A 97 22.23 -43.91 13.49
N ARG A 98 21.97 -44.72 14.53
CA ARG A 98 22.30 -46.15 14.57
C ARG A 98 21.59 -46.95 13.47
N LEU A 99 20.41 -46.52 13.05
CA LEU A 99 19.65 -47.10 11.94
C LEU A 99 20.20 -46.72 10.55
N GLY A 100 21.30 -45.98 10.49
CA GLY A 100 22.01 -45.65 9.26
C GLY A 100 21.60 -44.30 8.66
N ASN A 101 20.77 -43.51 9.35
CA ASN A 101 20.48 -42.17 8.91
C ASN A 101 21.69 -41.24 9.11
N SER A 102 21.87 -40.30 8.22
CA SER A 102 22.98 -39.38 8.19
C SER A 102 22.65 -38.04 8.84
N ARG A 103 23.67 -37.19 8.95
CA ARG A 103 23.51 -35.77 9.28
C ARG A 103 22.60 -35.07 8.31
N GLU A 104 22.74 -35.35 7.04
CA GLU A 104 21.98 -34.78 5.93
C GLU A 104 20.50 -35.15 6.02
N ASP A 105 20.18 -36.37 6.44
CA ASP A 105 18.81 -36.81 6.68
C ASP A 105 18.11 -36.02 7.80
N LEU A 106 18.84 -35.75 8.90
CA LEU A 106 18.30 -34.94 10.00
C LEU A 106 18.10 -33.47 9.53
N ILE A 107 19.01 -32.91 8.77
CA ILE A 107 18.85 -31.56 8.17
C ILE A 107 17.64 -31.54 7.26
N LYS A 108 17.48 -32.51 6.37
CA LYS A 108 16.35 -32.63 5.48
C LYS A 108 15.04 -32.70 6.27
N LEU A 109 14.96 -33.55 7.28
CA LEU A 109 13.78 -33.67 8.14
C LEU A 109 13.43 -32.32 8.80
N PHE A 110 14.43 -31.56 9.24
CA PHE A 110 14.21 -30.24 9.81
C PHE A 110 13.72 -29.21 8.77
N LEU A 111 14.26 -29.23 7.55
CA LEU A 111 13.82 -28.36 6.48
C LEU A 111 12.39 -28.67 6.04
N ASP A 112 12.05 -29.95 5.85
CA ASP A 112 10.69 -30.40 5.53
C ASP A 112 9.68 -29.98 6.63
N TYR A 113 10.11 -30.01 7.88
CA TYR A 113 9.31 -29.52 9.00
C TYR A 113 9.11 -27.98 8.92
N LEU A 114 10.18 -27.21 8.62
CA LEU A 114 10.04 -25.75 8.41
C LEU A 114 9.10 -25.42 7.25
N ASP A 115 9.20 -26.13 6.15
CA ASP A 115 8.30 -25.94 5.00
C ASP A 115 6.84 -26.21 5.39
N THR A 116 6.60 -27.21 6.25
CA THR A 116 5.24 -27.50 6.75
C THR A 116 4.71 -26.34 7.59
N ILE A 117 5.47 -25.82 8.56
CA ILE A 117 5.00 -24.74 9.44
C ILE A 117 4.93 -23.37 8.74
N TYR A 118 5.67 -23.19 7.65
CA TYR A 118 5.65 -21.95 6.84
C TYR A 118 4.83 -22.06 5.56
N SER A 119 4.16 -23.21 5.33
CA SER A 119 3.45 -23.51 4.09
C SER A 119 2.45 -22.43 3.67
N GLU A 120 1.66 -21.89 4.61
CA GLU A 120 0.71 -20.81 4.34
C GLU A 120 1.42 -19.52 3.91
N THR A 121 2.48 -19.15 4.62
CA THR A 121 3.29 -17.95 4.29
C THR A 121 4.01 -18.13 2.95
N MET A 122 4.60 -19.30 2.69
CA MET A 122 5.28 -19.59 1.43
C MET A 122 4.30 -19.64 0.26
N SER A 123 3.10 -20.19 0.47
CA SER A 123 2.03 -20.16 -0.54
C SER A 123 1.60 -18.73 -0.87
N ALA A 124 1.43 -17.87 0.15
CA ALA A 124 1.14 -16.47 -0.06
C ALA A 124 2.27 -15.73 -0.80
N LEU A 125 3.52 -15.96 -0.41
CA LEU A 125 4.70 -15.37 -1.06
C LEU A 125 4.83 -15.81 -2.52
N LYS A 126 4.54 -17.07 -2.84
CA LYS A 126 4.57 -17.57 -4.21
C LYS A 126 3.60 -16.82 -5.13
N SER A 127 2.44 -16.42 -4.60
CA SER A 127 1.48 -15.61 -5.36
C SER A 127 1.95 -14.16 -5.59
N CYS A 128 2.93 -13.69 -4.82
CA CYS A 128 3.53 -12.35 -4.91
C CYS A 128 4.90 -12.37 -5.61
N GLU A 129 5.39 -13.54 -6.02
CA GLU A 129 6.68 -13.68 -6.69
C GLU A 129 6.66 -12.98 -8.05
N VAL A 130 7.70 -12.17 -8.30
CA VAL A 130 7.84 -11.48 -9.58
C VAL A 130 8.33 -12.47 -10.63
N ASP A 131 7.49 -12.79 -11.59
CA ASP A 131 7.89 -13.59 -12.75
C ASP A 131 8.57 -12.70 -13.81
N PHE A 132 9.89 -12.72 -13.83
CA PHE A 132 10.67 -11.90 -14.77
C PHE A 132 10.46 -12.31 -16.24
N ASN A 133 10.07 -13.55 -16.49
CA ASN A 133 9.85 -14.07 -17.85
C ASN A 133 8.45 -13.69 -18.39
N ASN A 134 7.52 -13.36 -17.51
CA ASN A 134 6.18 -12.92 -17.86
C ASN A 134 5.89 -11.55 -17.20
N PRO A 135 6.46 -10.45 -17.74
CA PRO A 135 6.28 -9.14 -17.16
C PRO A 135 4.80 -8.75 -17.14
N PRO A 136 4.33 -8.11 -16.08
CA PRO A 136 2.96 -7.60 -16.02
C PRO A 136 2.74 -6.57 -17.14
N PRO A 137 1.50 -6.41 -17.63
CA PRO A 137 1.20 -5.39 -18.63
C PRO A 137 1.56 -4.00 -18.09
N VAL A 138 2.07 -3.14 -18.97
CA VAL A 138 2.39 -1.75 -18.63
C VAL A 138 1.14 -1.06 -18.10
N ALA A 139 1.24 -0.42 -16.94
CA ALA A 139 0.15 0.31 -16.34
C ALA A 139 -0.30 1.47 -17.26
N GLN A 140 -1.60 1.50 -17.60
CA GLN A 140 -2.12 2.53 -18.47
C GLN A 140 -2.14 3.88 -17.75
N MET A 141 -1.68 4.93 -18.41
CA MET A 141 -1.81 6.30 -17.94
C MET A 141 -3.28 6.73 -18.03
N VAL A 142 -3.83 7.17 -16.92
CA VAL A 142 -5.18 7.74 -16.84
C VAL A 142 -5.12 9.26 -16.84
N VAL A 143 -4.14 9.83 -16.12
CA VAL A 143 -3.86 11.28 -16.08
C VAL A 143 -2.37 11.48 -16.33
N SER A 144 -2.02 12.36 -17.26
CA SER A 144 -0.65 12.70 -17.62
C SER A 144 -0.50 14.16 -18.05
N VAL A 145 0.74 14.64 -18.08
CA VAL A 145 1.12 15.93 -18.67
C VAL A 145 2.42 15.74 -19.44
N ASN A 146 2.43 16.09 -20.73
CA ASN A 146 3.63 15.93 -21.58
C ASN A 146 4.27 14.53 -21.47
N ASP A 147 3.43 13.49 -21.51
CA ASP A 147 3.78 12.07 -21.34
C ASP A 147 4.34 11.69 -19.96
N VAL A 148 4.38 12.62 -19.00
CA VAL A 148 4.71 12.32 -17.62
C VAL A 148 3.48 11.73 -16.91
N PRO A 149 3.53 10.48 -16.41
CA PRO A 149 2.39 9.85 -15.78
C PRO A 149 2.15 10.46 -14.39
N LEU A 150 0.95 10.98 -14.16
CA LEU A 150 0.51 11.51 -12.86
C LEU A 150 -0.44 10.55 -12.16
N GLY A 151 -1.37 9.95 -12.90
CA GLY A 151 -2.31 8.94 -12.42
C GLY A 151 -2.31 7.74 -13.35
N THR A 152 -1.92 6.58 -12.85
CA THR A 152 -1.90 5.32 -13.59
C THR A 152 -2.86 4.31 -12.98
N GLN A 153 -3.29 3.33 -13.76
CA GLN A 153 -4.01 2.19 -13.21
C GLN A 153 -3.19 1.48 -12.12
N GLY A 154 -3.85 1.07 -11.05
CA GLY A 154 -3.23 0.44 -9.89
C GLY A 154 -2.56 1.41 -8.91
N ASN A 155 -2.75 2.74 -9.07
CA ASN A 155 -2.10 3.75 -8.24
C ASN A 155 -3.06 4.83 -7.74
N ILE A 156 -2.55 5.66 -6.81
CA ILE A 156 -3.22 6.82 -6.25
C ILE A 156 -2.58 8.09 -6.83
N LEU A 157 -3.43 9.02 -7.31
CA LEU A 157 -3.09 10.42 -7.57
C LEU A 157 -3.65 11.27 -6.44
N CYS A 158 -2.83 12.07 -5.77
CA CYS A 158 -3.29 13.00 -4.75
C CYS A 158 -3.32 14.43 -5.29
N ILE A 159 -4.43 15.13 -5.11
CA ILE A 159 -4.59 16.56 -5.39
C ILE A 159 -4.75 17.27 -4.05
N THR A 160 -3.97 18.33 -3.85
CA THR A 160 -3.98 19.08 -2.60
C THR A 160 -4.05 20.58 -2.86
N GLY A 161 -4.36 21.35 -1.84
CA GLY A 161 -4.43 22.82 -1.93
C GLY A 161 -5.29 23.45 -0.85
N GLY A 162 -5.20 24.76 -0.72
CA GLY A 162 -6.01 25.54 0.23
C GLY A 162 -7.49 25.57 -0.13
N GLU A 163 -8.28 26.13 0.77
CA GLU A 163 -9.71 26.40 0.48
C GLU A 163 -9.85 27.41 -0.66
N GLY A 164 -10.89 27.25 -1.48
CA GLY A 164 -11.19 28.17 -2.58
C GLY A 164 -10.19 28.19 -3.74
N THR A 165 -9.21 27.26 -3.79
CA THR A 165 -8.23 27.20 -4.88
C THR A 165 -8.75 26.55 -6.15
N GLY A 166 -9.97 25.99 -6.15
CA GLY A 166 -10.58 25.38 -7.34
C GLY A 166 -10.37 23.88 -7.48
N LYS A 167 -9.97 23.16 -6.42
CA LYS A 167 -9.74 21.70 -6.43
C LYS A 167 -10.90 20.89 -7.00
N SER A 168 -12.13 21.11 -6.50
CA SER A 168 -13.31 20.35 -6.96
C SER A 168 -13.62 20.62 -8.44
N ASN A 169 -13.39 21.86 -8.93
CA ASN A 169 -13.50 22.16 -10.36
C ASN A 169 -12.42 21.48 -11.20
N TYR A 170 -11.20 21.40 -10.67
CA TYR A 170 -10.09 20.70 -11.34
C TYR A 170 -10.40 19.21 -11.47
N VAL A 171 -10.89 18.60 -10.41
CA VAL A 171 -11.27 17.17 -10.38
C VAL A 171 -12.43 16.87 -11.32
N THR A 172 -13.46 17.76 -11.37
CA THR A 172 -14.56 17.58 -12.33
C THR A 172 -14.07 17.71 -13.78
N ALA A 173 -13.03 18.50 -14.06
CA ALA A 173 -12.38 18.55 -15.37
C ALA A 173 -11.66 17.23 -15.71
N LEU A 174 -11.02 16.57 -14.75
CA LEU A 174 -10.44 15.22 -14.94
C LEU A 174 -11.53 14.20 -15.29
N ILE A 175 -12.63 14.20 -14.54
CA ILE A 175 -13.75 13.28 -14.81
C ILE A 175 -14.35 13.57 -16.19
N ALA A 176 -14.48 14.85 -16.56
CA ALA A 176 -14.97 15.24 -17.88
C ALA A 176 -14.04 14.69 -18.99
N GLY A 177 -12.71 14.80 -18.82
CA GLY A 177 -11.74 14.22 -19.73
C GLY A 177 -11.90 12.71 -19.89
N ALA A 178 -12.12 11.98 -18.77
CA ALA A 178 -12.37 10.55 -18.81
C ALA A 178 -13.70 10.18 -19.53
N ILE A 179 -14.74 11.01 -19.42
CA ILE A 179 -16.01 10.77 -20.11
C ILE A 179 -15.89 11.05 -21.61
N GLY A 180 -15.05 11.99 -21.99
CA GLY A 180 -14.90 12.45 -23.37
C GLY A 180 -16.02 13.37 -23.83
N GLN A 181 -15.80 14.04 -24.96
CA GLN A 181 -16.77 14.94 -25.57
C GLN A 181 -18.02 14.19 -26.09
N SER A 182 -19.15 14.87 -26.07
CA SER A 182 -20.34 14.35 -26.77
C SER A 182 -20.10 14.28 -28.28
N GLU A 183 -20.81 13.39 -28.98
CA GLU A 183 -20.74 13.28 -30.44
C GLU A 183 -20.94 14.61 -31.17
N LYS A 184 -21.78 15.51 -30.61
CA LYS A 184 -22.08 16.85 -31.18
C LYS A 184 -20.88 17.83 -31.09
N ASN A 185 -19.92 17.57 -30.21
CA ASN A 185 -18.77 18.42 -29.92
C ASN A 185 -17.42 17.72 -30.14
N LYS A 186 -17.40 16.61 -30.85
CA LYS A 186 -16.21 15.75 -31.02
C LYS A 186 -15.01 16.47 -31.63
N ASP A 187 -15.28 17.48 -32.47
CA ASP A 187 -14.22 18.26 -33.12
C ASP A 187 -13.62 19.35 -32.24
N LYS A 188 -14.15 19.57 -31.04
CA LYS A 188 -13.61 20.54 -30.08
C LYS A 188 -12.73 19.85 -29.07
N ALA A 189 -11.50 20.33 -28.92
CA ALA A 189 -10.63 19.86 -27.82
C ALA A 189 -11.32 20.13 -26.47
N MET A 190 -11.33 19.12 -25.61
CA MET A 190 -11.84 19.28 -24.25
C MET A 190 -10.82 20.01 -23.39
N ASP A 191 -11.28 21.05 -22.70
CA ASP A 191 -10.48 21.73 -21.69
C ASP A 191 -10.46 20.90 -20.40
N THR A 192 -9.35 20.24 -20.14
CA THR A 192 -9.04 19.46 -18.93
C THR A 192 -8.11 20.18 -17.96
N LEU A 193 -8.04 21.52 -18.08
CA LEU A 193 -7.22 22.40 -17.24
C LEU A 193 -5.72 22.10 -17.29
N GLY A 194 -5.23 21.73 -18.48
CA GLY A 194 -3.80 21.54 -18.77
C GLY A 194 -3.28 20.11 -18.63
N VAL A 195 -4.11 19.14 -18.28
CA VAL A 195 -3.72 17.73 -18.23
C VAL A 195 -4.36 16.92 -19.33
N SER A 196 -3.68 15.86 -19.75
CA SER A 196 -4.24 14.83 -20.61
C SER A 196 -4.91 13.76 -19.75
N VAL A 197 -6.15 13.41 -20.10
CA VAL A 197 -6.90 12.35 -19.42
C VAL A 197 -7.30 11.29 -20.44
N SER A 198 -7.03 10.03 -20.17
CA SER A 198 -7.39 8.94 -21.06
C SER A 198 -8.92 8.76 -21.09
N GLU A 199 -9.49 8.76 -22.29
CA GLU A 199 -10.92 8.56 -22.48
C GLU A 199 -11.35 7.13 -22.10
N ASN A 200 -12.47 7.02 -21.42
CA ASN A 200 -13.10 5.76 -21.03
C ASN A 200 -13.87 5.10 -22.19
N SER A 201 -13.17 4.76 -23.25
CA SER A 201 -13.75 4.16 -24.47
C SER A 201 -14.48 2.83 -24.20
N LYS A 202 -14.06 2.09 -23.16
CA LYS A 202 -14.66 0.82 -22.75
C LYS A 202 -15.90 0.97 -21.85
N ARG A 203 -16.32 2.19 -21.54
CA ARG A 203 -17.48 2.49 -20.66
C ARG A 203 -17.41 1.78 -19.30
N LYS A 204 -16.21 1.63 -18.75
CA LYS A 204 -15.99 1.16 -17.37
C LYS A 204 -16.57 2.17 -16.38
N ALA A 205 -16.82 1.75 -15.13
CA ALA A 205 -17.32 2.66 -14.12
C ALA A 205 -16.38 3.86 -13.89
N ILE A 206 -16.92 5.05 -13.73
CA ILE A 206 -16.29 6.23 -13.17
C ILE A 206 -17.05 6.55 -11.88
N LEU A 207 -16.36 6.55 -10.74
CA LEU A 207 -16.98 6.69 -9.43
C LEU A 207 -16.51 8.00 -8.80
N PHE A 208 -17.46 8.85 -8.39
CA PHE A 208 -17.19 10.11 -7.71
C PHE A 208 -17.87 10.12 -6.34
N TYR A 209 -17.11 10.34 -5.30
CA TYR A 209 -17.57 10.43 -3.92
C TYR A 209 -17.18 11.79 -3.34
N ASP A 210 -18.19 12.57 -2.96
CA ASP A 210 -18.05 13.86 -2.29
C ASP A 210 -18.39 13.68 -0.81
N THR A 211 -17.43 13.94 0.07
CA THR A 211 -17.59 13.78 1.52
C THR A 211 -17.70 15.10 2.25
N GLU A 212 -17.45 16.22 1.57
CA GLU A 212 -17.35 17.56 2.17
C GLU A 212 -18.51 18.48 1.82
N GLN A 213 -19.03 18.38 0.60
CA GLN A 213 -19.97 19.36 0.07
C GLN A 213 -21.42 18.95 0.26
N SER A 214 -22.32 19.94 0.29
CA SER A 214 -23.76 19.69 0.30
C SER A 214 -24.23 19.05 -1.02
N GLU A 215 -25.35 18.34 -0.98
CA GLU A 215 -25.97 17.74 -2.16
C GLU A 215 -26.21 18.77 -3.28
N VAL A 216 -26.63 19.99 -2.94
CA VAL A 216 -26.83 21.09 -3.90
C VAL A 216 -25.51 21.47 -4.59
N GLN A 217 -24.41 21.51 -3.85
CA GLN A 217 -23.12 21.87 -4.42
C GLN A 217 -22.55 20.73 -5.27
N THR A 218 -22.67 19.50 -4.80
CA THR A 218 -22.30 18.30 -5.58
C THR A 218 -23.09 18.25 -6.90
N TYR A 219 -24.40 18.52 -6.86
CA TYR A 219 -25.24 18.62 -8.06
C TYR A 219 -24.74 19.68 -9.04
N LYS A 220 -24.38 20.87 -8.56
CA LYS A 220 -23.79 21.95 -9.41
C LYS A 220 -22.46 21.50 -10.03
N ASN A 221 -21.61 20.81 -9.27
CA ASN A 221 -20.34 20.30 -9.79
C ASN A 221 -20.56 19.28 -10.90
N ILE A 222 -21.52 18.38 -10.75
CA ILE A 222 -21.90 17.41 -11.81
C ILE A 222 -22.51 18.14 -13.02
N THR A 223 -23.34 19.14 -12.82
CA THR A 223 -23.90 19.95 -13.92
C THR A 223 -22.79 20.65 -14.72
N ASN A 224 -21.79 21.23 -14.03
CA ASN A 224 -20.64 21.85 -14.68
C ASN A 224 -19.76 20.82 -15.41
N LEU A 225 -19.59 19.64 -14.83
CA LEU A 225 -18.89 18.52 -15.47
C LEU A 225 -19.58 18.13 -16.78
N LEU A 226 -20.88 17.90 -16.77
CA LEU A 226 -21.67 17.56 -17.97
C LEU A 226 -21.64 18.66 -19.04
N LYS A 227 -21.73 19.92 -18.61
CA LYS A 227 -21.56 21.07 -19.50
C LYS A 227 -20.19 21.07 -20.17
N ARG A 228 -19.11 20.76 -19.45
CA ARG A 228 -17.76 20.64 -20.00
C ARG A 228 -17.67 19.56 -21.07
N CYS A 229 -18.34 18.43 -20.88
CA CYS A 229 -18.44 17.36 -21.87
C CYS A 229 -19.40 17.65 -23.02
N GLY A 230 -20.12 18.77 -22.99
CA GLY A 230 -21.21 19.04 -23.95
C GLY A 230 -22.35 18.03 -23.85
N ARG A 231 -22.69 17.56 -22.66
CA ARG A 231 -23.74 16.56 -22.39
C ARG A 231 -24.85 17.16 -21.53
N GLU A 232 -26.07 16.74 -21.80
CA GLU A 232 -27.26 17.14 -21.03
C GLU A 232 -27.61 16.09 -19.96
N THR A 233 -27.18 14.86 -20.15
CA THR A 233 -27.48 13.73 -19.25
C THR A 233 -26.21 13.03 -18.79
N MET A 234 -26.27 12.50 -17.58
CA MET A 234 -25.19 11.76 -16.98
C MET A 234 -25.06 10.37 -17.65
N PRO A 235 -23.86 9.98 -18.14
CA PRO A 235 -23.65 8.63 -18.65
C PRO A 235 -23.94 7.58 -17.59
N GLU A 236 -24.49 6.43 -17.98
CA GLU A 236 -24.85 5.35 -17.06
C GLU A 236 -23.68 4.86 -16.21
N TYR A 237 -22.47 4.82 -16.79
CA TYR A 237 -21.25 4.38 -16.13
C TYR A 237 -20.62 5.43 -15.19
N LEU A 238 -21.11 6.68 -15.18
CA LEU A 238 -20.74 7.66 -14.17
C LEU A 238 -21.67 7.51 -12.97
N LYS A 239 -21.10 7.30 -11.79
CA LYS A 239 -21.82 7.24 -10.50
C LYS A 239 -21.25 8.31 -9.57
N ALA A 240 -22.08 9.23 -9.15
CA ALA A 240 -21.70 10.32 -8.26
C ALA A 240 -22.54 10.28 -6.98
N TYR A 241 -21.87 10.42 -5.84
CA TYR A 241 -22.47 10.29 -4.52
C TYR A 241 -22.05 11.43 -3.60
N CYS A 242 -23.02 12.07 -2.95
CA CYS A 242 -22.80 12.95 -1.81
C CYS A 242 -22.89 12.11 -0.53
N LEU A 243 -21.78 11.95 0.19
CA LEU A 243 -21.67 11.08 1.36
C LEU A 243 -21.74 11.82 2.69
N THR A 244 -22.07 13.11 2.69
CA THR A 244 -22.07 13.94 3.90
C THR A 244 -23.05 13.48 4.97
N GLY A 245 -24.14 12.81 4.57
CA GLY A 245 -25.13 12.22 5.50
C GLY A 245 -24.68 10.90 6.17
N MET A 246 -23.55 10.31 5.76
CA MET A 246 -23.04 9.06 6.30
C MET A 246 -21.98 9.29 7.37
N SER A 247 -21.89 8.39 8.33
CA SER A 247 -20.75 8.33 9.25
C SER A 247 -19.46 7.89 8.51
N ARG A 248 -18.30 8.18 9.09
CA ARG A 248 -16.99 7.83 8.51
C ARG A 248 -16.85 6.36 8.13
N LYS A 249 -17.26 5.46 9.02
CA LYS A 249 -17.22 4.01 8.76
C LYS A 249 -18.15 3.61 7.61
N GLU A 250 -19.33 4.19 7.57
CA GLU A 250 -20.29 3.96 6.49
C GLU A 250 -19.78 4.48 5.15
N ARG A 251 -19.10 5.66 5.13
CA ARG A 251 -18.49 6.21 3.91
C ARG A 251 -17.45 5.26 3.31
N LEU A 252 -16.49 4.80 4.12
CA LEU A 252 -15.46 3.87 3.63
C LEU A 252 -16.08 2.55 3.17
N GLN A 253 -17.02 2.01 3.93
CA GLN A 253 -17.74 0.79 3.57
C GLN A 253 -18.52 0.96 2.25
N ALA A 254 -19.21 2.10 2.06
CA ALA A 254 -19.94 2.41 0.84
C ALA A 254 -19.02 2.51 -0.37
N ILE A 255 -17.84 3.13 -0.22
CA ILE A 255 -16.82 3.19 -1.27
C ILE A 255 -16.38 1.77 -1.65
N ILE A 256 -15.98 0.94 -0.69
CA ILE A 256 -15.50 -0.44 -0.94
C ILE A 256 -16.58 -1.27 -1.66
N GLN A 257 -17.80 -1.28 -1.11
CA GLN A 257 -18.89 -2.10 -1.64
C GLN A 257 -19.37 -1.63 -3.02
N SER A 258 -19.42 -0.32 -3.24
CA SER A 258 -19.81 0.22 -4.54
C SER A 258 -18.73 0.01 -5.60
N MET A 259 -17.44 0.07 -5.25
CA MET A 259 -16.36 -0.31 -6.17
C MET A 259 -16.51 -1.76 -6.61
N ASP A 260 -16.75 -2.68 -5.67
CA ASP A 260 -16.97 -4.08 -6.00
C ASP A 260 -18.18 -4.26 -6.93
N LYS A 261 -19.34 -3.72 -6.56
CA LYS A 261 -20.57 -3.80 -7.35
C LYS A 261 -20.38 -3.27 -8.78
N PHE A 262 -19.82 -2.07 -8.92
CA PHE A 262 -19.70 -1.44 -10.22
C PHE A 262 -18.56 -1.98 -11.08
N HIS A 263 -17.54 -2.58 -10.47
CA HIS A 263 -16.54 -3.34 -11.20
C HIS A 263 -17.18 -4.47 -12.03
N TYR A 264 -18.05 -5.26 -11.42
CA TYR A 264 -18.75 -6.33 -12.13
C TYR A 264 -19.78 -5.79 -13.12
N GLN A 265 -20.56 -4.78 -12.71
CA GLN A 265 -21.62 -4.22 -13.55
C GLN A 265 -21.07 -3.61 -14.85
N PHE A 266 -19.94 -2.90 -14.80
CA PHE A 266 -19.34 -2.18 -15.94
C PHE A 266 -18.04 -2.84 -16.44
N ARG A 267 -17.75 -4.06 -16.06
CA ARG A 267 -16.56 -4.83 -16.46
C ARG A 267 -15.25 -4.09 -16.18
N GLY A 268 -15.18 -3.41 -15.04
CA GLY A 268 -14.02 -2.68 -14.56
C GLY A 268 -14.35 -1.25 -14.12
N ILE A 269 -13.36 -0.63 -13.51
CA ILE A 269 -13.41 0.76 -13.07
C ILE A 269 -12.31 1.52 -13.81
N HIS A 270 -12.66 2.64 -14.44
CA HIS A 270 -11.70 3.50 -15.15
C HIS A 270 -10.99 4.45 -14.18
N MET A 271 -11.77 5.12 -13.34
CA MET A 271 -11.30 6.11 -12.38
C MET A 271 -12.21 6.15 -11.14
N VAL A 272 -11.62 6.33 -9.98
CA VAL A 272 -12.31 6.63 -8.73
C VAL A 272 -11.84 7.99 -8.24
N VAL A 273 -12.76 8.83 -7.80
CA VAL A 273 -12.46 10.14 -7.24
C VAL A 273 -13.07 10.25 -5.84
N ILE A 274 -12.28 10.66 -4.86
CA ILE A 274 -12.69 10.88 -3.47
C ILE A 274 -12.37 12.32 -3.12
N ASP A 275 -13.39 13.19 -3.12
CA ASP A 275 -13.27 14.59 -2.70
C ASP A 275 -13.48 14.66 -1.18
N GLY A 276 -12.36 14.82 -0.44
CA GLY A 276 -12.34 14.86 1.01
C GLY A 276 -11.89 13.57 1.69
N ILE A 277 -10.73 13.00 1.29
CA ILE A 277 -10.19 11.76 1.91
C ILE A 277 -10.07 11.87 3.44
N ALA A 278 -9.83 13.05 3.99
CA ALA A 278 -9.69 13.27 5.44
C ALA A 278 -10.97 12.91 6.23
N ASP A 279 -12.12 12.94 5.58
CA ASP A 279 -13.41 12.61 6.18
C ASP A 279 -13.69 11.12 6.30
N LEU A 280 -12.79 10.28 5.81
CA LEU A 280 -12.85 8.83 5.99
C LEU A 280 -12.24 8.36 7.31
N ILE A 281 -11.51 9.25 8.02
CA ILE A 281 -10.80 8.95 9.27
C ILE A 281 -11.19 9.97 10.38
N LYS A 282 -10.87 9.66 11.64
CA LYS A 282 -11.19 10.55 12.78
C LYS A 282 -10.49 11.89 12.71
N GLY A 283 -9.27 11.88 12.20
CA GLY A 283 -8.47 13.09 12.05
C GLY A 283 -7.20 12.79 11.27
N ALA A 284 -6.75 13.76 10.47
CA ALA A 284 -5.54 13.62 9.66
C ALA A 284 -4.25 13.38 10.46
N ASN A 285 -4.30 13.60 11.80
CA ASN A 285 -3.19 13.33 12.72
C ASN A 285 -3.29 11.96 13.41
N ASP A 286 -4.34 11.17 13.18
CA ASP A 286 -4.41 9.79 13.64
C ASP A 286 -3.55 8.92 12.73
N GLU A 287 -2.40 8.48 13.23
CA GLU A 287 -1.42 7.70 12.46
C GLU A 287 -2.00 6.36 12.01
N THR A 288 -2.64 5.64 12.93
CA THR A 288 -3.18 4.30 12.67
C THR A 288 -4.27 4.32 11.61
N GLU A 289 -5.24 5.23 11.74
CA GLU A 289 -6.32 5.35 10.76
C GLU A 289 -5.80 5.90 9.43
N SER A 290 -4.80 6.79 9.44
CA SER A 290 -4.16 7.32 8.22
C SER A 290 -3.45 6.23 7.42
N ILE A 291 -2.66 5.40 8.09
CA ILE A 291 -2.01 4.25 7.45
C ILE A 291 -3.07 3.30 6.87
N ALA A 292 -4.05 2.92 7.67
CA ALA A 292 -5.07 1.95 7.28
C ALA A 292 -5.88 2.40 6.05
N VAL A 293 -6.34 3.66 6.01
CA VAL A 293 -7.13 4.16 4.86
C VAL A 293 -6.30 4.26 3.59
N VAL A 294 -5.06 4.74 3.67
CA VAL A 294 -4.20 4.86 2.48
C VAL A 294 -3.79 3.49 1.95
N GLU A 295 -3.49 2.54 2.84
CA GLU A 295 -3.19 1.15 2.45
C GLU A 295 -4.40 0.48 1.80
N GLU A 296 -5.58 0.67 2.36
CA GLU A 296 -6.81 0.11 1.77
C GLU A 296 -7.09 0.71 0.39
N LEU A 297 -7.01 2.03 0.22
CA LEU A 297 -7.19 2.65 -1.10
C LEU A 297 -6.13 2.19 -2.10
N TYR A 298 -4.87 2.03 -1.67
CA TYR A 298 -3.81 1.52 -2.53
C TYR A 298 -4.07 0.07 -2.94
N ARG A 299 -4.53 -0.77 -2.01
CA ARG A 299 -4.96 -2.15 -2.27
C ARG A 299 -6.12 -2.20 -3.27
N LEU A 300 -7.14 -1.36 -3.08
CA LEU A 300 -8.30 -1.27 -3.99
C LEU A 300 -7.88 -0.79 -5.39
N ALA A 301 -6.97 0.18 -5.50
CA ALA A 301 -6.43 0.61 -6.78
C ALA A 301 -5.80 -0.55 -7.54
N GLY A 302 -4.99 -1.38 -6.85
CA GLY A 302 -4.35 -2.57 -7.42
C GLY A 302 -5.35 -3.65 -7.82
N ILE A 303 -6.25 -4.05 -6.92
CA ILE A 303 -7.22 -5.13 -7.15
C ILE A 303 -8.14 -4.82 -8.33
N TYR A 304 -8.67 -3.60 -8.39
CA TYR A 304 -9.58 -3.19 -9.46
C TYR A 304 -8.86 -2.62 -10.68
N ASN A 305 -7.52 -2.58 -10.65
CA ASN A 305 -6.68 -2.00 -11.71
C ASN A 305 -7.22 -0.64 -12.19
N THR A 306 -7.39 0.29 -11.25
CA THR A 306 -7.97 1.61 -11.46
C THR A 306 -7.08 2.72 -10.91
N CYS A 307 -7.23 3.94 -11.42
CA CYS A 307 -6.63 5.13 -10.83
C CYS A 307 -7.57 5.70 -9.75
N ILE A 308 -7.08 5.83 -8.52
CA ILE A 308 -7.82 6.50 -7.43
C ILE A 308 -7.26 7.92 -7.28
N VAL A 309 -8.11 8.92 -7.52
CA VAL A 309 -7.80 10.35 -7.30
C VAL A 309 -8.35 10.75 -5.94
N THR A 310 -7.49 11.22 -5.06
CA THR A 310 -7.87 11.69 -3.73
C THR A 310 -7.64 13.18 -3.58
N ILE A 311 -8.51 13.88 -2.85
CA ILE A 311 -8.33 15.29 -2.54
C ILE A 311 -8.08 15.45 -1.04
N LEU A 312 -7.01 16.20 -0.70
CA LEU A 312 -6.61 16.51 0.66
C LEU A 312 -6.31 18.01 0.79
N HIS A 313 -6.82 18.65 1.84
CA HIS A 313 -6.48 20.05 2.13
C HIS A 313 -5.06 20.20 2.69
N PHE A 314 -4.39 21.30 2.36
CA PHE A 314 -3.13 21.71 3.00
C PHE A 314 -3.34 22.11 4.47
N ILE A 315 -2.24 22.09 5.23
CA ILE A 315 -2.16 22.84 6.49
C ILE A 315 -2.06 24.33 6.13
N PRO A 316 -2.76 25.23 6.83
CA PRO A 316 -2.76 26.67 6.53
C PRO A 316 -1.37 27.35 6.53
N SER A 317 -0.34 26.71 7.08
CA SER A 317 0.99 27.28 7.31
C SER A 317 2.12 26.73 6.42
N GLY A 318 1.86 26.04 5.30
CA GLY A 318 2.96 25.59 4.44
C GLY A 318 2.62 24.53 3.37
N LEU A 319 3.62 24.16 2.56
CA LEU A 319 3.55 23.15 1.50
C LEU A 319 3.45 21.70 2.02
N LYS A 320 3.38 21.50 3.34
CA LYS A 320 3.23 20.14 3.90
C LYS A 320 1.78 19.70 3.82
N LEU A 321 1.58 18.49 3.35
CA LEU A 321 0.29 17.80 3.39
C LEU A 321 -0.17 17.64 4.86
N ARG A 322 -1.48 17.65 5.08
CA ARG A 322 -2.08 17.68 6.43
C ARG A 322 -1.82 16.36 7.18
N GLY A 323 -1.04 16.44 8.27
CA GLY A 323 -0.88 15.38 9.27
C GLY A 323 -0.26 14.07 8.76
N HIS A 324 -0.47 12.99 9.50
CA HIS A 324 -0.02 11.64 9.15
C HIS A 324 -0.65 11.16 7.84
N LEU A 325 -1.91 11.51 7.57
CA LEU A 325 -2.58 11.18 6.32
C LEU A 325 -1.82 11.74 5.11
N GLY A 326 -1.36 12.99 5.20
CA GLY A 326 -0.55 13.61 4.16
C GLY A 326 0.78 12.91 3.96
N SER A 327 1.45 12.52 5.04
CA SER A 327 2.73 11.78 5.00
C SER A 327 2.55 10.41 4.32
N GLU A 328 1.48 9.69 4.62
CA GLU A 328 1.18 8.40 4.01
C GLU A 328 0.84 8.54 2.51
N LEU A 329 0.08 9.56 2.13
CA LEU A 329 -0.15 9.85 0.71
C LEU A 329 1.16 10.23 0.00
N GLN A 330 2.06 11.00 0.64
CA GLN A 330 3.38 11.28 0.07
C GLN A 330 4.18 10.00 -0.16
N ARG A 331 4.08 9.02 0.72
CA ARG A 331 4.77 7.73 0.60
C ARG A 331 4.18 6.86 -0.52
N LYS A 332 2.86 6.75 -0.60
CA LYS A 332 2.16 5.77 -1.46
C LYS A 332 1.72 6.31 -2.83
N ALA A 333 1.31 7.58 -2.94
CA ALA A 333 0.80 8.13 -4.20
C ALA A 333 1.86 8.12 -5.32
N ALA A 334 1.43 7.86 -6.55
CA ALA A 334 2.27 7.95 -7.75
C ALA A 334 2.63 9.40 -8.07
N ALA A 335 1.68 10.32 -7.93
CA ALA A 335 1.95 11.74 -8.02
C ALA A 335 1.12 12.54 -7.02
N ILE A 336 1.60 13.75 -6.72
CA ILE A 336 0.92 14.74 -5.89
C ILE A 336 0.94 16.06 -6.63
N LEU A 337 -0.25 16.60 -6.87
CA LEU A 337 -0.43 17.93 -7.46
C LEU A 337 -0.91 18.89 -6.38
N SER A 338 -0.32 20.09 -6.31
CA SER A 338 -0.85 21.19 -5.51
C SER A 338 -1.62 22.17 -6.38
N ILE A 339 -2.72 22.67 -5.86
CA ILE A 339 -3.49 23.77 -6.45
C ILE A 339 -3.45 24.94 -5.48
N GLU A 340 -2.89 26.05 -5.94
CA GLU A 340 -2.66 27.25 -5.15
C GLU A 340 -3.21 28.47 -5.89
N LYS A 341 -3.44 29.58 -5.17
CA LYS A 341 -3.68 30.86 -5.80
C LYS A 341 -2.36 31.45 -6.30
N ASP A 342 -2.42 32.08 -7.48
CA ASP A 342 -1.29 32.86 -8.01
C ASP A 342 -1.14 34.20 -7.26
N THR A 343 -0.15 35.00 -7.66
CA THR A 343 -0.06 36.43 -7.27
C THR A 343 -1.33 37.21 -7.62
N ASP A 344 -1.96 36.86 -8.73
CA ASP A 344 -3.35 37.25 -9.04
C ASP A 344 -4.32 36.25 -8.36
N PRO A 345 -5.11 36.63 -7.36
CA PRO A 345 -6.03 35.74 -6.66
C PRO A 345 -7.16 35.18 -7.55
N SER A 346 -7.40 35.77 -8.73
CA SER A 346 -8.38 35.24 -9.69
C SER A 346 -7.86 33.98 -10.41
N VAL A 347 -6.54 33.79 -10.47
CA VAL A 347 -5.85 32.69 -11.12
C VAL A 347 -5.47 31.62 -10.12
N SER A 348 -5.62 30.37 -10.50
CA SER A 348 -5.13 29.21 -9.79
C SER A 348 -4.00 28.56 -10.56
N VAL A 349 -3.00 28.05 -9.86
CA VAL A 349 -1.85 27.35 -10.44
C VAL A 349 -1.81 25.93 -9.96
N VAL A 350 -1.44 25.02 -10.85
CA VAL A 350 -1.23 23.60 -10.56
C VAL A 350 0.25 23.30 -10.67
N LYS A 351 0.83 22.74 -9.60
CA LYS A 351 2.24 22.33 -9.52
C LYS A 351 2.34 20.87 -9.14
N ALA A 352 3.23 20.11 -9.75
CA ALA A 352 3.58 18.79 -9.28
C ALA A 352 4.53 18.90 -8.09
N LEU A 353 4.15 18.30 -6.95
CA LEU A 353 5.02 18.19 -5.76
C LEU A 353 5.79 16.88 -5.73
N LYS A 354 5.22 15.84 -6.33
CA LYS A 354 5.81 14.50 -6.43
C LYS A 354 5.39 13.85 -7.74
N VAL A 355 6.31 13.16 -8.37
CA VAL A 355 6.06 12.24 -9.49
C VAL A 355 6.95 11.02 -9.27
N ARG A 356 6.39 9.81 -9.31
CA ARG A 356 7.15 8.56 -9.08
C ARG A 356 7.95 8.16 -10.31
N ASP A 357 7.31 8.22 -11.48
CA ASP A 357 7.89 7.79 -12.76
C ASP A 357 8.30 8.99 -13.61
N GLY A 358 9.02 9.93 -13.00
CA GLY A 358 9.49 11.16 -13.63
C GLY A 358 9.96 12.19 -12.59
N SER A 359 10.25 13.39 -13.06
CA SER A 359 10.58 14.52 -12.18
C SER A 359 9.37 15.47 -12.06
N PRO A 360 9.07 15.99 -10.86
CA PRO A 360 8.11 17.09 -10.73
C PRO A 360 8.44 18.31 -11.61
N LEU A 361 9.72 18.49 -11.96
CA LEU A 361 10.19 19.57 -12.82
C LEU A 361 9.86 19.36 -14.30
N ASP A 362 9.55 18.14 -14.71
CA ASP A 362 9.10 17.82 -16.08
C ASP A 362 7.62 18.18 -16.29
N VAL A 363 6.88 18.40 -15.20
CA VAL A 363 5.50 18.86 -15.24
C VAL A 363 5.48 20.39 -15.23
N PRO A 364 4.95 21.05 -16.27
CA PRO A 364 4.85 22.51 -16.29
C PRO A 364 3.93 23.01 -15.20
N ILE A 365 4.10 24.27 -14.82
CA ILE A 365 3.15 24.96 -13.93
C ILE A 365 1.97 25.41 -14.80
N MET A 366 0.81 24.80 -14.57
CA MET A 366 -0.41 25.08 -15.33
C MET A 366 -1.24 26.16 -14.63
N GLN A 367 -1.89 27.02 -15.41
CA GLN A 367 -2.75 28.09 -14.88
C GLN A 367 -4.19 27.88 -15.35
N PHE A 368 -5.15 28.17 -14.48
CA PHE A 368 -6.55 28.19 -14.81
C PHE A 368 -7.30 29.27 -13.99
N ALA A 369 -8.38 29.81 -14.53
CA ALA A 369 -9.20 30.80 -13.85
C ALA A 369 -10.68 30.60 -14.17
N TRP A 370 -11.53 31.25 -13.37
CA TRP A 370 -12.96 31.30 -13.61
C TRP A 370 -13.26 32.24 -14.79
N ASP A 371 -13.90 31.74 -15.82
CA ASP A 371 -14.40 32.51 -16.94
C ASP A 371 -15.90 32.79 -16.73
N LYS A 372 -16.26 34.10 -16.79
CA LYS A 372 -17.64 34.58 -16.54
C LYS A 372 -18.58 34.26 -17.69
N ASP A 373 -18.07 34.24 -18.94
CA ASP A 373 -18.87 34.04 -20.12
C ASP A 373 -19.30 32.58 -20.26
N VAL A 374 -18.35 31.66 -20.09
CA VAL A 374 -18.67 30.24 -20.10
C VAL A 374 -19.09 29.69 -18.74
N ARG A 375 -18.97 30.49 -17.66
CA ARG A 375 -19.32 30.10 -16.27
C ARG A 375 -18.72 28.80 -15.82
N MET A 376 -17.42 28.65 -16.07
CA MET A 376 -16.61 27.54 -15.57
C MET A 376 -15.13 27.93 -15.54
N HIS A 377 -14.30 27.14 -14.88
CA HIS A 377 -12.86 27.32 -14.95
C HIS A 377 -12.34 26.90 -16.32
N VAL A 378 -11.43 27.69 -16.88
CA VAL A 378 -10.78 27.46 -18.16
C VAL A 378 -9.25 27.47 -18.02
N TYR A 379 -8.58 26.71 -18.85
CA TYR A 379 -7.12 26.67 -18.92
C TYR A 379 -6.58 27.97 -19.53
N LEU A 380 -5.58 28.58 -18.91
CA LEU A 380 -4.95 29.81 -19.34
C LEU A 380 -3.58 29.59 -20.01
N GLY A 381 -3.02 28.39 -19.88
CA GLY A 381 -1.70 28.08 -20.38
C GLY A 381 -0.71 27.69 -19.29
N GLU A 382 0.53 27.50 -19.70
CA GLU A 382 1.66 27.22 -18.81
C GLU A 382 2.35 28.52 -18.39
N LYS A 383 2.90 28.56 -17.17
CA LYS A 383 3.75 29.68 -16.76
C LYS A 383 5.06 29.71 -17.55
N PRO A 384 5.64 30.92 -17.79
CA PRO A 384 6.91 31.09 -18.49
C PRO A 384 8.07 30.28 -17.89
N LYS A 385 9.04 29.93 -18.72
CA LYS A 385 10.22 29.11 -18.32
C LYS A 385 11.06 29.73 -17.20
N GLU A 386 11.12 31.04 -17.07
CA GLU A 386 11.86 31.77 -16.03
C GLU A 386 11.40 31.39 -14.61
N GLU A 387 10.09 31.16 -14.41
CA GLU A 387 9.59 30.66 -13.11
C GLU A 387 9.97 29.19 -12.86
N LYS A 388 10.20 28.42 -13.91
CA LYS A 388 10.68 27.03 -13.79
C LYS A 388 12.14 26.98 -13.28
N GLU A 389 12.98 27.91 -13.70
CA GLU A 389 14.37 28.03 -13.22
C GLU A 389 14.41 28.51 -11.77
N LYS A 390 13.62 29.53 -11.43
CA LYS A 390 13.49 30.01 -10.05
C LYS A 390 13.01 28.90 -9.10
N ARG A 391 12.08 28.08 -9.54
CA ARG A 391 11.61 26.91 -8.77
C ARG A 391 12.74 25.91 -8.53
N LYS A 392 13.61 25.64 -9.51
CA LYS A 392 14.78 24.78 -9.33
C LYS A 392 15.74 25.32 -8.28
N GLU A 393 15.97 26.62 -8.28
CA GLU A 393 16.80 27.29 -7.28
C GLU A 393 16.16 27.20 -5.88
N ASP A 394 14.86 27.48 -5.76
CA ASP A 394 14.15 27.40 -4.48
C ASP A 394 14.13 25.97 -3.92
N GLU A 395 13.94 24.95 -4.76
CA GLU A 395 14.01 23.54 -4.36
C GLU A 395 15.45 23.13 -3.93
N LEU A 396 16.48 23.60 -4.64
CA LEU A 396 17.87 23.37 -4.26
C LEU A 396 18.21 24.04 -2.93
N VAL A 397 17.73 25.26 -2.70
CA VAL A 397 17.88 25.98 -1.44
C VAL A 397 17.15 25.28 -0.30
N ALA A 398 15.95 24.75 -0.55
CA ALA A 398 15.20 23.99 0.45
C ALA A 398 15.92 22.69 0.83
N VAL A 399 16.42 21.94 -0.16
CA VAL A 399 17.22 20.73 0.05
C VAL A 399 18.53 21.05 0.78
N ALA A 400 19.23 22.12 0.39
CA ALA A 400 20.44 22.57 1.08
C ALA A 400 20.17 22.93 2.55
N ARG A 401 19.08 23.63 2.85
CA ARG A 401 18.66 23.93 4.24
C ARG A 401 18.33 22.67 5.04
N ASP A 402 17.72 21.66 4.42
CA ASP A 402 17.38 20.40 5.10
C ASP A 402 18.64 19.55 5.39
N ILE A 403 19.65 19.63 4.53
CA ILE A 403 20.92 18.91 4.68
C ILE A 403 21.88 19.66 5.63
N PHE A 404 22.01 20.97 5.49
CA PHE A 404 23.02 21.77 6.18
C PHE A 404 22.45 22.61 7.35
N GLY A 405 21.14 22.79 7.46
CA GLY A 405 20.48 23.58 8.49
C GLY A 405 20.20 22.85 9.81
N ARG A 406 20.68 21.63 9.99
CA ARG A 406 20.59 20.86 11.24
C ARG A 406 21.87 20.96 12.08
N GLN A 407 22.41 22.16 12.19
CA GLN A 407 23.40 22.48 13.21
C GLN A 407 22.85 23.68 13.98
N ASP A 408 21.98 23.37 15.01
CA ASP A 408 21.90 24.07 16.28
C ASP A 408 20.95 23.32 17.21
#